data_bfe5e90104e32e72f071a58e199759fc
#
_entry.id   bfe5e90104e32e72f071a58e199759fc
#
_cell.length_a   1.000
_cell.length_b   1.000
_cell.length_c   1.000
_cell.angle_alpha   90.00
_cell.angle_beta   90.00
_cell.angle_gamma   90.00
#
_symmetry.space_group_name_H-M   'P 1'
#
loop_
_entity.id
_entity.type
_entity.pdbx_description
1 polymer ?
#
loop_
_entity_poly.entity_id
_entity_poly.type
_entity_poly.pdbx_seq_one_letter_code
_entity_poly.pdbx_strand_id
1 'polypeptide(L)'
;MIPRVEDKSSEFISIFHEQSGWNLARVKFFVLVISALCKVQTVGFEKLATAFDSNASTSSSLRRIQRFMAGYILDTDLIARLIFRLLPHKPPFRLAMDRTNWKFGQQNINVLVIAVVYHGVAFPLMFSMLPKFGNSNTAERIELLERFIRLFGIQALDCLTADREFVGEKWIKYLNDNSIRYHIRIRENFWVLQPHNGKLVKASWLFADLPLNGCRVNHRILYLNNQLCYLSASKVKNKEGKPELQVIISFNKPEDALEIYKERWQIETAFRALKTSGFNVEDTHLTDIERIEKLFALVIVAFTWAYLVGVYLHTYIKPIPIKKHGKMAKSLFKHGLTYIASSLLNALFQDDIGIFSFLSCT
;
A
#
# COMPACT_ATOMS: atom_id res chain seq x y z
N MET A 1 -18.73 -6.78 33.56
CA MET A 1 -17.37 -7.26 33.18
C MET A 1 -17.10 -6.77 31.77
N ILE A 2 -15.99 -6.06 31.52
CA ILE A 2 -15.66 -5.55 30.17
C ILE A 2 -15.26 -6.76 29.33
N PRO A 3 -15.91 -7.04 28.17
CA PRO A 3 -15.46 -8.13 27.31
C PRO A 3 -14.03 -7.88 26.84
N ARG A 4 -13.18 -8.89 26.98
CA ARG A 4 -11.77 -8.83 26.52
C ARG A 4 -11.73 -8.81 24.99
N VAL A 5 -10.62 -8.32 24.43
CA VAL A 5 -10.38 -8.38 22.96
C VAL A 5 -10.55 -9.81 22.44
N GLU A 6 -10.11 -10.82 23.19
CA GLU A 6 -10.29 -12.24 22.83
C GLU A 6 -11.77 -12.63 22.66
N ASP A 7 -12.67 -12.12 23.50
CA ASP A 7 -14.10 -12.42 23.42
C ASP A 7 -14.74 -11.75 22.19
N LYS A 8 -14.34 -10.50 21.91
CA LYS A 8 -14.81 -9.73 20.74
C LYS A 8 -14.25 -10.25 19.42
N SER A 9 -13.09 -10.90 19.43
CA SER A 9 -12.36 -11.37 18.25
C SER A 9 -12.46 -12.88 18.03
N SER A 10 -13.28 -13.59 18.79
CA SER A 10 -13.35 -15.06 18.79
C SER A 10 -13.64 -15.65 17.40
N GLU A 11 -14.58 -15.05 16.68
CA GLU A 11 -14.94 -15.48 15.32
C GLU A 11 -13.77 -15.30 14.35
N PHE A 12 -13.16 -14.11 14.31
CA PHE A 12 -11.99 -13.86 13.47
C PHE A 12 -10.81 -14.80 13.82
N ILE A 13 -10.57 -15.02 15.11
CA ILE A 13 -9.52 -15.94 15.58
C ILE A 13 -9.78 -17.35 15.06
N SER A 14 -11.03 -17.85 15.12
CA SER A 14 -11.38 -19.18 14.63
C SER A 14 -11.16 -19.29 13.13
N ILE A 15 -11.74 -18.39 12.35
CA ILE A 15 -11.61 -18.37 10.89
C ILE A 15 -10.15 -18.26 10.45
N PHE A 16 -9.40 -17.35 11.05
CA PHE A 16 -8.01 -17.14 10.68
C PHE A 16 -7.11 -18.31 11.12
N HIS A 17 -7.40 -18.94 12.26
CA HIS A 17 -6.72 -20.16 12.69
C HIS A 17 -6.87 -21.30 11.68
N GLU A 18 -8.12 -21.59 11.28
CA GLU A 18 -8.41 -22.61 10.29
C GLU A 18 -7.74 -22.37 8.93
N GLN A 19 -7.74 -21.12 8.47
CA GLN A 19 -7.21 -20.76 7.17
C GLN A 19 -5.69 -20.61 7.13
N SER A 20 -5.06 -20.24 8.24
CA SER A 20 -3.64 -19.93 8.30
C SER A 20 -2.75 -21.12 8.59
N GLY A 21 -3.28 -22.17 9.20
CA GLY A 21 -2.49 -23.26 9.76
C GLY A 21 -1.59 -22.83 10.93
N TRP A 22 -1.75 -21.59 11.43
CA TRP A 22 -0.98 -21.13 12.58
C TRP A 22 -1.52 -21.73 13.87
N ASN A 23 -0.61 -21.95 14.83
CA ASN A 23 -1.02 -22.31 16.18
C ASN A 23 -1.95 -21.22 16.78
N LEU A 24 -3.03 -21.64 17.43
CA LEU A 24 -4.05 -20.75 18.00
C LEU A 24 -3.46 -19.65 18.90
N ALA A 25 -2.41 -19.99 19.69
CA ALA A 25 -1.76 -19.00 20.54
C ALA A 25 -1.05 -17.88 19.72
N ARG A 26 -0.57 -18.19 18.52
CA ARG A 26 0.01 -17.22 17.60
C ARG A 26 -1.04 -16.33 16.96
N VAL A 27 -2.17 -16.92 16.55
CA VAL A 27 -3.31 -16.14 16.02
C VAL A 27 -3.82 -15.17 17.10
N LYS A 28 -4.01 -15.64 18.32
CA LYS A 28 -4.41 -14.78 19.46
C LYS A 28 -3.38 -13.66 19.70
N PHE A 29 -2.10 -13.97 19.63
CA PHE A 29 -1.06 -12.97 19.82
C PHE A 29 -1.02 -11.96 18.66
N PHE A 30 -1.19 -12.40 17.42
CA PHE A 30 -1.32 -11.53 16.25
C PHE A 30 -2.47 -10.53 16.43
N VAL A 31 -3.66 -11.00 16.84
CA VAL A 31 -4.83 -10.15 17.12
C VAL A 31 -4.54 -9.14 18.23
N LEU A 32 -3.89 -9.57 19.31
CA LEU A 32 -3.49 -8.66 20.40
C LEU A 32 -2.56 -7.54 19.89
N VAL A 33 -1.59 -7.86 19.04
CA VAL A 33 -0.64 -6.85 18.51
C VAL A 33 -1.32 -5.88 17.56
N ILE A 34 -2.15 -6.34 16.60
CA ILE A 34 -2.87 -5.42 15.68
C ILE A 34 -3.87 -4.55 16.44
N SER A 35 -4.53 -5.09 17.48
CA SER A 35 -5.41 -4.32 18.35
C SER A 35 -4.64 -3.26 19.14
N ALA A 36 -3.47 -3.63 19.70
CA ALA A 36 -2.61 -2.69 20.41
C ALA A 36 -2.10 -1.57 19.48
N LEU A 37 -1.70 -1.91 18.23
CA LEU A 37 -1.34 -0.90 17.23
C LEU A 37 -2.46 0.12 17.01
N CYS A 38 -3.71 -0.34 16.88
CA CYS A 38 -4.85 0.57 16.72
C CYS A 38 -5.12 1.41 17.98
N LYS A 39 -4.91 0.86 19.19
CA LYS A 39 -5.10 1.58 20.45
C LYS A 39 -4.07 2.70 20.62
N VAL A 40 -2.78 2.38 20.49
CA VAL A 40 -1.69 3.33 20.82
C VAL A 40 -1.17 4.11 19.62
N GLN A 41 -1.50 3.71 18.40
CA GLN A 41 -1.13 4.38 17.15
C GLN A 41 0.38 4.63 17.00
N THR A 42 1.19 3.68 17.47
CA THR A 42 2.65 3.69 17.36
C THR A 42 3.19 2.27 17.37
N VAL A 43 4.38 2.09 16.79
CA VAL A 43 5.08 0.80 16.73
C VAL A 43 6.02 0.56 17.90
N GLY A 44 6.16 1.49 18.83
CA GLY A 44 7.04 1.34 19.98
C GLY A 44 6.60 0.19 20.89
N PHE A 45 7.46 -0.81 21.09
CA PHE A 45 7.12 -2.05 21.80
C PHE A 45 6.66 -1.84 23.25
N GLU A 46 7.25 -0.88 23.94
CA GLU A 46 6.84 -0.53 25.30
C GLU A 46 5.39 -0.03 25.34
N LYS A 47 5.03 0.89 24.42
CA LYS A 47 3.66 1.40 24.30
C LYS A 47 2.70 0.31 23.85
N LEU A 48 3.09 -0.57 22.92
CA LEU A 48 2.27 -1.71 22.54
C LEU A 48 2.01 -2.65 23.73
N ALA A 49 3.03 -2.91 24.54
CA ALA A 49 2.92 -3.79 25.72
C ALA A 49 1.94 -3.25 26.77
N THR A 50 1.83 -1.92 26.95
CA THR A 50 0.87 -1.31 27.88
C THR A 50 -0.58 -1.44 27.40
N ALA A 51 -0.79 -1.63 26.08
CA ALA A 51 -2.12 -1.71 25.47
C ALA A 51 -2.68 -3.13 25.37
N PHE A 52 -1.94 -4.14 25.85
CA PHE A 52 -2.40 -5.53 25.84
C PHE A 52 -3.48 -5.77 26.88
N ASP A 53 -4.62 -6.31 26.45
CA ASP A 53 -5.68 -6.78 27.36
C ASP A 53 -5.31 -8.13 27.93
N SER A 54 -4.39 -8.15 28.89
CA SER A 54 -3.98 -9.38 29.56
C SER A 54 -3.73 -9.15 31.04
N ASN A 55 -3.89 -10.19 31.85
CA ASN A 55 -3.55 -10.15 33.28
C ASN A 55 -2.03 -10.17 33.53
N ALA A 56 -1.21 -10.27 32.47
CA ALA A 56 0.22 -10.28 32.58
C ALA A 56 0.75 -8.84 32.79
N SER A 57 1.86 -8.72 33.50
CA SER A 57 2.54 -7.43 33.65
C SER A 57 2.98 -6.86 32.30
N THR A 58 3.12 -5.54 32.22
CA THR A 58 3.65 -4.87 31.02
C THR A 58 5.01 -5.40 30.61
N SER A 59 5.89 -5.71 31.57
CA SER A 59 7.20 -6.31 31.29
C SER A 59 7.08 -7.71 30.68
N SER A 60 6.12 -8.51 31.12
CA SER A 60 5.84 -9.83 30.51
C SER A 60 5.28 -9.69 29.10
N SER A 61 4.38 -8.74 28.88
CA SER A 61 3.83 -8.41 27.55
C SER A 61 4.92 -7.93 26.59
N LEU A 62 5.83 -7.06 27.05
CA LEU A 62 6.98 -6.61 26.27
C LEU A 62 7.89 -7.78 25.87
N ARG A 63 8.21 -8.67 26.79
CA ARG A 63 9.01 -9.88 26.49
C ARG A 63 8.31 -10.79 25.46
N ARG A 64 6.98 -10.90 25.50
CA ARG A 64 6.21 -11.65 24.50
C ARG A 64 6.34 -11.02 23.10
N ILE A 65 6.23 -9.68 22.99
CA ILE A 65 6.45 -8.96 21.74
C ILE A 65 7.89 -9.22 21.23
N GLN A 66 8.89 -9.05 22.06
CA GLN A 66 10.29 -9.25 21.69
C GLN A 66 10.56 -10.69 21.21
N ARG A 67 10.02 -11.71 21.88
CA ARG A 67 10.16 -13.12 21.46
C ARG A 67 9.46 -13.38 20.13
N PHE A 68 8.27 -12.84 19.92
CA PHE A 68 7.56 -12.95 18.65
C PHE A 68 8.37 -12.33 17.50
N MET A 69 8.89 -11.13 17.72
CA MET A 69 9.69 -10.45 16.69
C MET A 69 11.03 -11.17 16.43
N ALA A 70 11.65 -11.77 17.43
CA ALA A 70 12.94 -12.44 17.29
C ALA A 70 12.84 -13.86 16.73
N GLY A 71 11.91 -14.67 17.21
CA GLY A 71 11.92 -16.12 16.97
C GLY A 71 10.82 -16.65 16.07
N TYR A 72 9.82 -15.83 15.72
CA TYR A 72 8.72 -16.28 14.86
C TYR A 72 8.96 -15.92 13.40
N ILE A 73 8.79 -16.88 12.51
CA ILE A 73 8.80 -16.64 11.07
C ILE A 73 7.35 -16.32 10.66
N LEU A 74 7.12 -15.06 10.26
CA LEU A 74 5.83 -14.61 9.75
C LEU A 74 5.79 -14.86 8.24
N ASP A 75 4.87 -15.69 7.80
CA ASP A 75 4.61 -15.88 6.38
C ASP A 75 3.90 -14.64 5.80
N THR A 76 4.65 -13.83 5.05
CA THR A 76 4.12 -12.62 4.43
C THR A 76 3.22 -12.91 3.23
N ASP A 77 3.29 -14.11 2.62
CA ASP A 77 2.34 -14.56 1.59
C ASP A 77 0.95 -14.80 2.20
N LEU A 78 0.91 -15.34 3.41
CA LEU A 78 -0.33 -15.52 4.14
C LEU A 78 -0.98 -14.17 4.49
N ILE A 79 -0.18 -13.19 4.91
CA ILE A 79 -0.66 -11.82 5.15
C ILE A 79 -1.20 -11.19 3.86
N ALA A 80 -0.51 -11.38 2.74
CA ALA A 80 -0.99 -10.91 1.44
C ALA A 80 -2.33 -11.57 1.06
N ARG A 81 -2.49 -12.89 1.29
CA ARG A 81 -3.77 -13.59 1.07
C ARG A 81 -4.89 -13.07 1.99
N LEU A 82 -4.58 -12.79 3.26
CA LEU A 82 -5.54 -12.19 4.17
C LEU A 82 -6.01 -10.84 3.64
N ILE A 83 -5.08 -9.93 3.34
CA ILE A 83 -5.44 -8.60 2.83
C ILE A 83 -6.22 -8.71 1.52
N PHE A 84 -5.81 -9.57 0.59
CA PHE A 84 -6.50 -9.78 -0.67
C PHE A 84 -7.98 -10.19 -0.49
N ARG A 85 -8.27 -11.03 0.49
CA ARG A 85 -9.65 -11.45 0.83
C ARG A 85 -10.46 -10.33 1.50
N LEU A 86 -9.78 -9.47 2.27
CA LEU A 86 -10.42 -8.33 2.94
C LEU A 86 -10.73 -7.16 1.99
N LEU A 87 -10.19 -7.15 0.77
CA LEU A 87 -10.43 -6.07 -0.17
C LEU A 87 -11.93 -5.94 -0.50
N PRO A 88 -12.44 -4.70 -0.58
CA PRO A 88 -13.88 -4.45 -0.72
C PRO A 88 -14.43 -4.75 -2.13
N HIS A 89 -13.61 -5.26 -3.03
CA HIS A 89 -14.00 -5.60 -4.41
C HIS A 89 -13.20 -6.80 -4.92
N LYS A 90 -13.67 -7.37 -6.04
CA LYS A 90 -13.04 -8.52 -6.68
C LYS A 90 -12.05 -8.10 -7.76
N PRO A 91 -11.04 -8.95 -8.09
CA PRO A 91 -10.14 -8.70 -9.22
C PRO A 91 -10.93 -8.62 -10.56
N PRO A 92 -10.34 -8.02 -11.62
CA PRO A 92 -8.94 -7.61 -11.70
C PRO A 92 -8.65 -6.28 -11.01
N PHE A 93 -7.42 -6.13 -10.48
CA PHE A 93 -6.99 -4.98 -9.71
C PHE A 93 -6.05 -4.06 -10.45
N ARG A 94 -6.18 -2.75 -10.22
CA ARG A 94 -5.14 -1.77 -10.53
C ARG A 94 -4.10 -1.81 -9.43
N LEU A 95 -2.85 -2.03 -9.82
CA LEU A 95 -1.73 -2.07 -8.88
C LEU A 95 -0.91 -0.78 -8.97
N ALA A 96 -0.47 -0.29 -7.84
CA ALA A 96 0.58 0.72 -7.76
C ALA A 96 1.84 0.07 -7.17
N MET A 97 2.97 0.24 -7.86
CA MET A 97 4.28 -0.14 -7.34
C MET A 97 5.05 1.11 -6.99
N ASP A 98 5.50 1.19 -5.75
CA ASP A 98 6.27 2.32 -5.28
C ASP A 98 7.16 1.89 -4.11
N ARG A 99 8.08 2.74 -3.72
CA ARG A 99 9.05 2.48 -2.68
C ARG A 99 8.92 3.48 -1.54
N THR A 100 9.02 2.98 -0.33
CA THR A 100 9.11 3.84 0.84
C THR A 100 10.39 3.56 1.61
N ASN A 101 11.01 4.59 2.15
CA ASN A 101 12.24 4.45 2.92
C ASN A 101 12.27 5.42 4.10
N TRP A 102 12.99 5.02 5.14
CA TRP A 102 13.34 5.87 6.28
C TRP A 102 14.69 5.44 6.87
N LYS A 103 15.21 6.22 7.79
CA LYS A 103 16.47 5.92 8.46
C LYS A 103 16.26 5.80 9.98
N PHE A 104 16.95 4.84 10.58
CA PHE A 104 17.14 4.77 12.01
C PHE A 104 18.64 4.63 12.31
N GLY A 105 19.24 5.66 12.91
CA GLY A 105 20.69 5.75 13.06
C GLY A 105 21.39 5.67 11.70
N GLN A 106 22.29 4.70 11.54
CA GLN A 106 23.01 4.40 10.30
C GLN A 106 22.22 3.47 9.37
N GLN A 107 21.20 2.80 9.89
CA GLN A 107 20.41 1.83 9.12
C GLN A 107 19.43 2.52 8.19
N ASN A 108 19.49 2.17 6.90
CA ASN A 108 18.48 2.56 5.92
C ASN A 108 17.47 1.43 5.75
N ILE A 109 16.22 1.73 6.01
CA ILE A 109 15.12 0.80 5.81
C ILE A 109 14.45 1.21 4.51
N ASN A 110 14.40 0.29 3.57
CA ASN A 110 13.94 0.50 2.21
C ASN A 110 12.98 -0.61 1.84
N VAL A 111 11.75 -0.27 1.48
CA VAL A 111 10.67 -1.21 1.25
C VAL A 111 10.06 -0.96 -0.11
N LEU A 112 10.11 -1.95 -0.99
CA LEU A 112 9.38 -1.98 -2.25
C LEU A 112 7.99 -2.55 -1.99
N VAL A 113 6.94 -1.87 -2.45
CA VAL A 113 5.54 -2.22 -2.14
C VAL A 113 4.73 -2.33 -3.42
N ILE A 114 3.90 -3.36 -3.51
CA ILE A 114 2.75 -3.43 -4.40
C ILE A 114 1.48 -3.18 -3.58
N ALA A 115 0.70 -2.20 -4.00
CA ALA A 115 -0.59 -1.88 -3.40
C ALA A 115 -1.72 -2.00 -4.42
N VAL A 116 -2.89 -2.47 -3.98
CA VAL A 116 -4.12 -2.44 -4.77
C VAL A 116 -4.74 -1.06 -4.63
N VAL A 117 -5.02 -0.40 -5.77
CA VAL A 117 -5.66 0.92 -5.79
C VAL A 117 -7.15 0.76 -6.03
N TYR A 118 -7.96 1.34 -5.15
CA TYR A 118 -9.41 1.28 -5.25
C TYR A 118 -10.06 2.48 -4.57
N HIS A 119 -10.93 3.20 -5.31
CA HIS A 119 -11.74 4.34 -4.82
C HIS A 119 -10.97 5.34 -3.96
N GLY A 120 -9.82 5.78 -4.46
CA GLY A 120 -9.01 6.84 -3.81
C GLY A 120 -8.13 6.35 -2.67
N VAL A 121 -7.90 5.03 -2.55
CA VAL A 121 -6.99 4.42 -1.58
C VAL A 121 -6.08 3.40 -2.24
N ALA A 122 -4.88 3.28 -1.71
CA ALA A 122 -4.00 2.15 -1.98
C ALA A 122 -3.89 1.27 -0.74
N PHE A 123 -4.20 -0.01 -0.90
CA PHE A 123 -4.02 -1.05 0.11
C PHE A 123 -2.68 -1.74 -0.11
N PRO A 124 -1.66 -1.54 0.73
CA PRO A 124 -0.42 -2.29 0.63
C PRO A 124 -0.72 -3.79 0.74
N LEU A 125 -0.45 -4.53 -0.32
CA LEU A 125 -0.78 -5.95 -0.40
C LEU A 125 0.44 -6.82 -0.18
N MET A 126 1.52 -6.48 -0.85
CA MET A 126 2.79 -7.20 -0.82
C MET A 126 3.95 -6.23 -0.76
N PHE A 127 5.04 -6.68 -0.18
CA PHE A 127 6.25 -5.88 -0.08
C PHE A 127 7.51 -6.75 -0.04
N SER A 128 8.64 -6.13 -0.32
CA SER A 128 9.97 -6.71 -0.19
C SER A 128 10.89 -5.73 0.49
N MET A 129 11.63 -6.20 1.49
CA MET A 129 12.67 -5.41 2.14
C MET A 129 13.91 -5.36 1.25
N LEU A 130 14.40 -4.16 0.95
CA LEU A 130 15.59 -3.96 0.14
C LEU A 130 16.79 -3.64 1.05
N PRO A 131 17.78 -4.55 1.17
CA PRO A 131 18.94 -4.34 2.06
C PRO A 131 19.98 -3.40 1.43
N LYS A 132 19.54 -2.28 0.89
CA LYS A 132 20.41 -1.32 0.20
C LYS A 132 19.88 0.10 0.23
N PHE A 133 20.76 1.04 -0.06
CA PHE A 133 20.38 2.43 -0.38
C PHE A 133 19.93 2.56 -1.84
N GLY A 134 19.11 3.57 -2.10
CA GLY A 134 18.72 3.93 -3.46
C GLY A 134 17.54 3.12 -4.01
N ASN A 135 17.42 3.13 -5.33
CA ASN A 135 16.25 2.60 -6.03
C ASN A 135 16.27 1.07 -6.11
N SER A 136 15.08 0.50 -6.28
CA SER A 136 14.93 -0.90 -6.64
C SER A 136 15.56 -1.18 -8.02
N ASN A 137 16.13 -2.36 -8.17
CA ASN A 137 16.60 -2.82 -9.47
C ASN A 137 15.50 -3.62 -10.20
N THR A 138 15.78 -4.01 -11.44
CA THR A 138 14.81 -4.74 -12.26
C THR A 138 14.47 -6.11 -11.69
N ALA A 139 15.45 -6.85 -11.16
CA ALA A 139 15.22 -8.19 -10.62
C ALA A 139 14.27 -8.14 -9.40
N GLU A 140 14.48 -7.20 -8.49
CA GLU A 140 13.63 -6.99 -7.30
C GLU A 140 12.17 -6.65 -7.68
N ARG A 141 11.97 -5.86 -8.75
CA ARG A 141 10.65 -5.50 -9.25
C ARG A 141 9.94 -6.70 -9.87
N ILE A 142 10.68 -7.47 -10.69
CA ILE A 142 10.18 -8.70 -11.33
C ILE A 142 9.81 -9.70 -10.24
N GLU A 143 10.70 -9.98 -9.30
CA GLU A 143 10.48 -10.94 -8.21
C GLU A 143 9.20 -10.62 -7.42
N LEU A 144 8.99 -9.36 -7.04
CA LEU A 144 7.79 -8.96 -6.30
C LEU A 144 6.53 -9.09 -7.15
N LEU A 145 6.58 -8.76 -8.45
CA LEU A 145 5.44 -8.89 -9.35
C LEU A 145 5.13 -10.35 -9.68
N GLU A 146 6.14 -11.19 -9.90
CA GLU A 146 5.98 -12.62 -10.08
C GLU A 146 5.41 -13.30 -8.84
N ARG A 147 5.81 -12.85 -7.65
CA ARG A 147 5.22 -13.29 -6.39
C ARG A 147 3.71 -12.97 -6.34
N PHE A 148 3.29 -11.78 -6.80
CA PHE A 148 1.87 -11.44 -6.93
C PHE A 148 1.17 -12.39 -7.91
N ILE A 149 1.74 -12.60 -9.10
CA ILE A 149 1.16 -13.46 -10.13
C ILE A 149 1.05 -14.91 -9.66
N ARG A 150 2.06 -15.42 -8.96
CA ARG A 150 2.05 -16.78 -8.39
C ARG A 150 0.97 -16.97 -7.34
N LEU A 151 0.70 -15.95 -6.50
CA LEU A 151 -0.27 -16.06 -5.41
C LEU A 151 -1.72 -15.86 -5.87
N PHE A 152 -1.96 -14.98 -6.84
CA PHE A 152 -3.29 -14.50 -7.20
C PHE A 152 -3.65 -14.71 -8.65
N GLY A 153 -2.70 -15.11 -9.50
CA GLY A 153 -2.85 -15.28 -10.93
C GLY A 153 -2.73 -13.98 -11.72
N ILE A 154 -2.29 -14.08 -12.96
CA ILE A 154 -2.16 -12.92 -13.86
C ILE A 154 -3.51 -12.23 -14.13
N GLN A 155 -4.61 -13.00 -14.13
CA GLN A 155 -5.96 -12.50 -14.32
C GLN A 155 -6.44 -11.59 -13.19
N ALA A 156 -5.76 -11.59 -12.03
CA ALA A 156 -6.03 -10.65 -10.95
C ALA A 156 -5.46 -9.25 -11.18
N LEU A 157 -4.62 -9.07 -12.22
CA LEU A 157 -3.97 -7.83 -12.58
C LEU A 157 -4.68 -7.17 -13.78
N ASP A 158 -5.28 -5.99 -13.58
CA ASP A 158 -5.75 -5.13 -14.68
C ASP A 158 -4.59 -4.34 -15.28
N CYS A 159 -3.91 -3.54 -14.47
CA CYS A 159 -2.75 -2.77 -14.90
C CYS A 159 -1.82 -2.44 -13.72
N LEU A 160 -0.58 -2.11 -14.06
CA LEU A 160 0.45 -1.66 -13.11
C LEU A 160 0.75 -0.18 -13.32
N THR A 161 0.74 0.61 -12.25
CA THR A 161 1.19 2.00 -12.25
C THR A 161 2.46 2.15 -11.43
N ALA A 162 3.41 2.97 -11.90
CA ALA A 162 4.65 3.23 -11.17
C ALA A 162 5.24 4.60 -11.54
N ASP A 163 6.09 5.14 -10.66
CA ASP A 163 6.74 6.43 -10.88
C ASP A 163 7.98 6.29 -11.79
N ARG A 164 8.57 7.43 -12.11
CA ARG A 164 9.74 7.58 -13.01
C ARG A 164 11.01 6.87 -12.55
N GLU A 165 11.10 6.39 -11.32
CA GLU A 165 12.22 5.54 -10.90
C GLU A 165 12.09 4.12 -11.45
N PHE A 166 10.88 3.70 -11.84
CA PHE A 166 10.57 2.36 -12.35
C PHE A 166 10.72 2.26 -13.88
N VAL A 167 11.62 3.04 -14.47
CA VAL A 167 11.91 2.97 -15.90
C VAL A 167 13.22 2.24 -16.12
N GLY A 168 13.23 1.33 -17.10
CA GLY A 168 14.44 0.59 -17.51
C GLY A 168 14.11 -0.40 -18.60
N GLU A 169 15.06 -0.62 -19.54
CA GLU A 169 14.85 -1.48 -20.71
C GLU A 169 14.38 -2.89 -20.33
N LYS A 170 15.13 -3.57 -19.46
CA LYS A 170 14.82 -4.94 -19.04
C LYS A 170 13.47 -5.04 -18.30
N TRP A 171 13.11 -4.01 -17.54
CA TRP A 171 11.83 -3.96 -16.83
C TRP A 171 10.67 -3.81 -17.80
N ILE A 172 10.73 -2.83 -18.71
CA ILE A 172 9.69 -2.61 -19.72
C ILE A 172 9.58 -3.82 -20.66
N LYS A 173 10.73 -4.41 -21.05
CA LYS A 173 10.74 -5.64 -21.83
C LYS A 173 9.99 -6.78 -21.13
N TYR A 174 10.25 -7.00 -19.84
CA TYR A 174 9.55 -8.02 -19.04
C TYR A 174 8.02 -7.79 -19.04
N LEU A 175 7.58 -6.55 -18.84
CA LEU A 175 6.16 -6.21 -18.85
C LEU A 175 5.52 -6.45 -20.22
N ASN A 176 6.19 -6.06 -21.30
CA ASN A 176 5.72 -6.27 -22.68
C ASN A 176 5.65 -7.74 -23.04
N ASP A 177 6.72 -8.51 -22.77
CA ASP A 177 6.81 -9.94 -23.09
C ASP A 177 5.72 -10.74 -22.38
N ASN A 178 5.32 -10.34 -21.18
CA ASN A 178 4.24 -10.97 -20.41
C ASN A 178 2.85 -10.34 -20.65
N SER A 179 2.74 -9.43 -21.63
CA SER A 179 1.49 -8.72 -21.96
C SER A 179 0.86 -7.98 -20.75
N ILE A 180 1.67 -7.54 -19.81
CA ILE A 180 1.22 -6.81 -18.62
C ILE A 180 0.96 -5.37 -19.00
N ARG A 181 -0.29 -4.93 -18.84
CA ARG A 181 -0.69 -3.53 -19.04
C ARG A 181 -0.05 -2.66 -17.96
N TYR A 182 0.53 -1.54 -18.37
CA TYR A 182 1.14 -0.60 -17.43
C TYR A 182 0.95 0.85 -17.84
N HIS A 183 1.06 1.75 -16.86
CA HIS A 183 1.13 3.20 -17.02
C HIS A 183 2.24 3.71 -16.09
N ILE A 184 3.41 4.02 -16.67
CA ILE A 184 4.60 4.42 -15.92
C ILE A 184 5.02 5.82 -16.34
N ARG A 185 5.24 6.70 -15.36
CA ARG A 185 5.76 8.03 -15.63
C ARG A 185 7.20 7.96 -16.07
N ILE A 186 7.57 8.76 -17.09
CA ILE A 186 8.95 8.95 -17.52
C ILE A 186 9.39 10.40 -17.33
N ARG A 187 10.70 10.65 -17.42
CA ARG A 187 11.22 12.01 -17.53
C ARG A 187 10.91 12.54 -18.93
N GLU A 188 10.51 13.79 -19.04
CA GLU A 188 10.13 14.42 -20.30
C GLU A 188 11.28 14.50 -21.33
N ASN A 189 12.53 14.40 -20.89
CA ASN A 189 13.72 14.43 -21.73
C ASN A 189 14.16 13.06 -22.26
N PHE A 190 13.42 11.98 -21.99
CA PHE A 190 13.71 10.66 -22.57
C PHE A 190 13.57 10.70 -24.09
N TRP A 191 14.48 9.99 -24.75
CA TRP A 191 14.44 9.84 -26.20
C TRP A 191 13.53 8.68 -26.59
N VAL A 192 12.67 8.92 -27.59
CA VAL A 192 11.75 7.93 -28.16
C VAL A 192 11.93 7.88 -29.67
N LEU A 193 11.93 6.67 -30.20
CA LEU A 193 12.01 6.43 -31.64
C LEU A 193 10.60 6.41 -32.24
N GLN A 194 10.41 7.18 -33.31
CA GLN A 194 9.22 7.18 -34.13
C GLN A 194 9.42 6.21 -35.32
N PRO A 195 8.83 5.02 -35.32
CA PRO A 195 9.12 3.99 -36.33
C PRO A 195 8.69 4.41 -37.73
N HIS A 196 7.66 5.24 -37.88
CA HIS A 196 7.12 5.66 -39.16
C HIS A 196 8.09 6.56 -39.98
N ASN A 197 9.05 7.20 -39.35
CA ASN A 197 10.01 8.10 -40.00
C ASN A 197 11.46 7.87 -39.56
N GLY A 198 11.70 6.91 -38.67
CA GLY A 198 13.02 6.59 -38.13
C GLY A 198 13.65 7.67 -37.23
N LYS A 199 12.89 8.72 -36.85
CA LYS A 199 13.40 9.84 -36.07
C LYS A 199 13.42 9.52 -34.58
N LEU A 200 14.53 9.86 -33.94
CA LEU A 200 14.69 9.86 -32.49
C LEU A 200 14.41 11.28 -31.97
N VAL A 201 13.41 11.43 -31.10
CA VAL A 201 12.96 12.72 -30.56
C VAL A 201 12.83 12.67 -29.04
N LYS A 202 12.96 13.80 -28.37
CA LYS A 202 12.59 13.86 -26.93
C LYS A 202 11.09 13.72 -26.75
N ALA A 203 10.68 12.99 -25.72
CA ALA A 203 9.26 12.81 -25.41
C ALA A 203 8.54 14.15 -25.23
N SER A 204 9.18 15.15 -24.64
CA SER A 204 8.64 16.51 -24.49
C SER A 204 8.31 17.19 -25.82
N TRP A 205 9.02 16.92 -26.91
CA TRP A 205 8.76 17.54 -28.20
C TRP A 205 7.46 17.09 -28.83
N LEU A 206 7.01 15.88 -28.54
CA LEU A 206 5.71 15.37 -29.00
C LEU A 206 4.52 16.10 -28.39
N PHE A 207 4.77 16.84 -27.31
CA PHE A 207 3.76 17.55 -26.53
C PHE A 207 4.12 19.03 -26.28
N ALA A 208 5.00 19.60 -27.12
CA ALA A 208 5.51 20.96 -26.93
C ALA A 208 4.39 22.01 -26.97
N ASP A 209 3.39 21.79 -27.83
CA ASP A 209 2.21 22.65 -28.03
C ASP A 209 1.09 22.45 -27.00
N LEU A 210 1.27 21.52 -26.03
CA LEU A 210 0.23 21.25 -25.04
C LEU A 210 0.03 22.46 -24.10
N PRO A 211 -1.20 23.02 -24.03
CA PRO A 211 -1.46 24.14 -23.12
C PRO A 211 -1.46 23.68 -21.65
N LEU A 212 -1.35 24.64 -20.73
CA LEU A 212 -1.49 24.38 -19.31
C LEU A 212 -2.87 23.79 -19.02
N ASN A 213 -2.93 22.76 -18.16
CA ASN A 213 -4.09 21.92 -17.86
C ASN A 213 -4.62 21.11 -19.06
N GLY A 214 -3.89 21.13 -20.20
CA GLY A 214 -4.17 20.26 -21.32
C GLY A 214 -3.67 18.84 -21.10
N CYS A 215 -4.29 17.91 -21.83
CA CYS A 215 -3.85 16.52 -21.89
C CYS A 215 -3.96 15.98 -23.32
N ARG A 216 -3.12 15.02 -23.65
CA ARG A 216 -3.12 14.37 -24.97
C ARG A 216 -2.65 12.93 -24.86
N VAL A 217 -3.33 12.06 -25.60
CA VAL A 217 -2.93 10.68 -25.85
C VAL A 217 -2.32 10.62 -27.25
N ASN A 218 -1.13 10.09 -27.38
CA ASN A 218 -0.52 9.78 -28.67
C ASN A 218 -0.79 8.30 -29.00
N HIS A 219 -1.68 8.06 -29.96
CA HIS A 219 -2.08 6.71 -30.39
C HIS A 219 -1.06 6.04 -31.34
N ARG A 220 0.05 6.71 -31.66
CA ARG A 220 1.11 6.12 -32.49
C ARG A 220 2.01 5.27 -31.63
N ILE A 221 2.40 4.12 -32.19
CA ILE A 221 3.42 3.27 -31.61
C ILE A 221 4.77 4.01 -31.61
N LEU A 222 5.46 3.97 -30.50
CA LEU A 222 6.79 4.52 -30.28
C LEU A 222 7.67 3.46 -29.63
N TYR A 223 8.97 3.65 -29.67
CA TYR A 223 9.92 2.79 -28.96
C TYR A 223 10.71 3.62 -27.94
N LEU A 224 10.68 3.16 -26.70
CA LEU A 224 11.54 3.63 -25.62
C LEU A 224 12.52 2.51 -25.26
N ASN A 225 13.83 2.78 -25.37
CA ASN A 225 14.86 1.76 -25.11
C ASN A 225 14.53 0.42 -25.84
N ASN A 226 14.25 0.50 -27.12
CA ASN A 226 13.87 -0.63 -27.98
C ASN A 226 12.59 -1.37 -27.59
N GLN A 227 11.82 -0.85 -26.66
CA GLN A 227 10.56 -1.45 -26.21
C GLN A 227 9.36 -0.64 -26.74
N LEU A 228 8.40 -1.36 -27.34
CA LEU A 228 7.15 -0.78 -27.83
C LEU A 228 6.39 -0.12 -26.67
N CYS A 229 5.92 1.10 -26.91
CA CYS A 229 5.04 1.81 -25.97
C CYS A 229 4.16 2.84 -26.69
N TYR A 230 3.15 3.33 -25.97
CA TYR A 230 2.39 4.53 -26.29
C TYR A 230 2.75 5.63 -25.31
N LEU A 231 2.62 6.90 -25.72
CA LEU A 231 2.82 8.03 -24.84
C LEU A 231 1.53 8.81 -24.63
N SER A 232 1.32 9.22 -23.39
CA SER A 232 0.30 10.19 -23.03
C SER A 232 0.93 11.28 -22.18
N ALA A 233 0.43 12.51 -22.28
CA ALA A 233 0.97 13.60 -21.47
C ALA A 233 -0.11 14.54 -20.96
N SER A 234 0.15 15.10 -19.79
CA SER A 234 -0.59 16.22 -19.22
C SER A 234 0.36 17.32 -18.76
N LYS A 235 -0.03 18.58 -18.94
CA LYS A 235 0.75 19.73 -18.48
C LYS A 235 0.02 20.38 -17.30
N VAL A 236 0.62 20.27 -16.13
CA VAL A 236 0.04 20.73 -14.87
C VAL A 236 0.98 21.70 -14.14
N LYS A 237 0.47 22.44 -13.15
CA LYS A 237 1.32 23.22 -12.26
C LYS A 237 1.92 22.28 -11.20
N ASN A 238 3.24 22.35 -11.02
CA ASN A 238 3.92 21.67 -9.91
C ASN A 238 3.64 22.36 -8.56
N LYS A 239 4.22 21.86 -7.47
CA LYS A 239 4.06 22.44 -6.12
C LYS A 239 4.55 23.89 -5.99
N GLU A 240 5.45 24.32 -6.89
CA GLU A 240 6.00 25.68 -6.96
C GLU A 240 5.17 26.58 -7.89
N GLY A 241 4.07 26.08 -8.47
CA GLY A 241 3.23 26.82 -9.43
C GLY A 241 3.78 26.87 -10.85
N LYS A 242 4.94 26.24 -11.14
CA LYS A 242 5.55 26.20 -12.46
C LYS A 242 4.91 25.13 -13.34
N PRO A 243 4.78 25.35 -14.67
CA PRO A 243 4.35 24.32 -15.60
C PRO A 243 5.27 23.12 -15.58
N GLU A 244 4.72 21.93 -15.42
CA GLU A 244 5.42 20.65 -15.48
C GLU A 244 4.70 19.74 -16.47
N LEU A 245 5.46 19.15 -17.40
CA LEU A 245 4.94 18.15 -18.32
C LEU A 245 5.10 16.77 -17.68
N GLN A 246 3.98 16.08 -17.50
CA GLN A 246 3.95 14.70 -17.00
C GLN A 246 3.74 13.78 -18.21
N VAL A 247 4.74 12.97 -18.54
CA VAL A 247 4.70 12.01 -19.64
C VAL A 247 4.58 10.61 -19.08
N ILE A 248 3.60 9.87 -19.59
CA ILE A 248 3.30 8.49 -19.20
C ILE A 248 3.54 7.58 -20.39
N ILE A 249 4.34 6.54 -20.20
CA ILE A 249 4.42 5.41 -21.13
C ILE A 249 3.38 4.37 -20.77
N SER A 250 2.81 3.75 -21.78
CA SER A 250 1.78 2.73 -21.64
C SER A 250 2.01 1.57 -22.59
N PHE A 251 1.63 0.39 -22.16
CA PHE A 251 1.50 -0.78 -23.04
C PHE A 251 0.02 -1.19 -23.03
N ASN A 252 -0.59 -1.23 -24.24
CA ASN A 252 -2.00 -1.51 -24.44
C ASN A 252 -2.95 -0.47 -23.77
N LYS A 253 -4.02 -0.09 -24.43
CA LYS A 253 -5.05 0.87 -23.98
C LYS A 253 -4.49 2.19 -23.43
N PRO A 254 -3.83 3.04 -24.24
CA PRO A 254 -3.26 4.30 -23.78
C PRO A 254 -4.32 5.37 -23.43
N GLU A 255 -5.58 5.18 -23.80
CA GLU A 255 -6.68 6.11 -23.62
C GLU A 255 -6.91 6.48 -22.16
N ASP A 256 -6.82 5.46 -21.28
CA ASP A 256 -7.08 5.61 -19.83
C ASP A 256 -5.82 5.98 -19.04
N ALA A 257 -4.67 6.08 -19.72
CA ALA A 257 -3.35 6.16 -19.06
C ALA A 257 -3.25 7.31 -18.06
N LEU A 258 -3.73 8.49 -18.42
CA LEU A 258 -3.63 9.69 -17.59
C LEU A 258 -4.57 9.64 -16.39
N GLU A 259 -5.75 9.06 -16.56
CA GLU A 259 -6.72 8.90 -15.48
C GLU A 259 -6.24 7.86 -14.46
N ILE A 260 -5.89 6.67 -14.95
CA ILE A 260 -5.39 5.57 -14.10
C ILE A 260 -4.11 5.97 -13.38
N TYR A 261 -3.19 6.67 -14.07
CA TYR A 261 -1.94 7.10 -13.45
C TYR A 261 -2.16 8.06 -12.27
N LYS A 262 -3.18 8.92 -12.31
CA LYS A 262 -3.51 9.81 -11.18
C LYS A 262 -3.82 9.03 -9.91
N GLU A 263 -4.40 7.84 -10.04
CA GLU A 263 -4.73 6.99 -8.90
C GLU A 263 -3.47 6.48 -8.16
N ARG A 264 -2.31 6.39 -8.84
CA ARG A 264 -1.03 6.01 -8.22
C ARG A 264 -0.71 6.83 -6.96
N TRP A 265 -1.08 8.12 -6.95
CA TRP A 265 -0.84 9.00 -5.79
C TRP A 265 -1.39 8.44 -4.47
N GLN A 266 -2.34 7.53 -4.53
CA GLN A 266 -2.94 6.93 -3.33
C GLN A 266 -1.92 6.11 -2.52
N ILE A 267 -0.90 5.53 -3.16
CA ILE A 267 0.16 4.79 -2.44
C ILE A 267 1.00 5.74 -1.55
N GLU A 268 1.24 6.97 -1.99
CA GLU A 268 1.93 7.97 -1.17
C GLU A 268 1.08 8.38 0.05
N THR A 269 -0.24 8.41 -0.11
CA THR A 269 -1.18 8.66 0.98
C THR A 269 -1.19 7.49 1.99
N ALA A 270 -1.14 6.25 1.50
CA ALA A 270 -0.99 5.07 2.35
C ALA A 270 0.34 5.12 3.11
N PHE A 271 1.47 5.42 2.46
CA PHE A 271 2.75 5.56 3.15
C PHE A 271 2.73 6.62 4.24
N ARG A 272 2.07 7.76 4.00
CA ARG A 272 1.89 8.79 5.03
C ARG A 272 1.09 8.27 6.23
N ALA A 273 0.04 7.48 5.98
CA ALA A 273 -0.75 6.88 7.05
C ALA A 273 0.09 5.88 7.89
N LEU A 274 0.94 5.09 7.24
CA LEU A 274 1.82 4.16 7.95
C LEU A 274 2.91 4.88 8.75
N LYS A 275 3.50 5.95 8.19
CA LYS A 275 4.68 6.63 8.75
C LYS A 275 4.32 7.68 9.80
N THR A 276 3.46 8.63 9.50
CA THR A 276 3.32 9.85 10.33
C THR A 276 1.92 10.08 10.88
N SER A 277 0.87 9.76 10.15
CA SER A 277 -0.51 10.08 10.56
C SER A 277 -1.27 8.93 11.22
N GLY A 278 -0.64 7.76 11.34
CA GLY A 278 -1.26 6.54 11.87
C GLY A 278 -0.38 5.81 12.87
N PHE A 279 0.56 5.01 12.40
CA PHE A 279 1.29 4.07 13.23
C PHE A 279 2.74 4.48 13.55
N ASN A 280 3.23 5.58 12.98
CA ASN A 280 4.59 6.09 13.19
C ASN A 280 5.67 5.02 12.97
N VAL A 281 5.62 4.31 11.83
CA VAL A 281 6.57 3.21 11.54
C VAL A 281 8.03 3.68 11.57
N GLU A 282 8.26 4.97 11.30
CA GLU A 282 9.60 5.58 11.34
C GLU A 282 10.17 5.67 12.76
N ASP A 283 9.32 5.60 13.81
CA ASP A 283 9.74 5.58 15.22
C ASP A 283 10.18 4.18 15.68
N THR A 284 10.28 3.20 14.78
CA THR A 284 10.79 1.89 15.14
C THR A 284 12.29 1.97 15.46
N HIS A 285 12.68 1.39 16.60
CA HIS A 285 14.07 1.25 17.00
C HIS A 285 14.68 -0.09 16.52
N LEU A 286 14.00 -0.79 15.60
CA LEU A 286 14.49 -2.02 15.04
C LEU A 286 15.52 -1.75 13.94
N THR A 287 16.59 -2.52 13.95
CA THR A 287 17.65 -2.53 12.92
C THR A 287 17.67 -3.83 12.12
N ASP A 288 17.12 -4.90 12.69
CA ASP A 288 17.03 -6.20 12.07
C ASP A 288 15.91 -6.22 11.02
N ILE A 289 16.27 -6.54 9.78
CA ILE A 289 15.37 -6.46 8.60
C ILE A 289 14.20 -7.44 8.76
N GLU A 290 14.41 -8.65 9.25
CA GLU A 290 13.33 -9.64 9.41
C GLU A 290 12.31 -9.20 10.47
N ARG A 291 12.77 -8.54 11.54
CA ARG A 291 11.87 -7.97 12.55
C ARG A 291 11.09 -6.79 12.00
N ILE A 292 11.72 -5.94 11.17
CA ILE A 292 11.05 -4.82 10.50
C ILE A 292 10.03 -5.34 9.52
N GLU A 293 10.34 -6.39 8.76
CA GLU A 293 9.42 -7.07 7.85
C GLU A 293 8.16 -7.54 8.58
N LYS A 294 8.33 -8.24 9.71
CA LYS A 294 7.21 -8.67 10.57
C LYS A 294 6.38 -7.50 11.07
N LEU A 295 7.03 -6.46 11.56
CA LEU A 295 6.36 -5.27 12.05
C LEU A 295 5.56 -4.59 10.93
N PHE A 296 6.16 -4.45 9.75
CA PHE A 296 5.50 -3.85 8.59
C PHE A 296 4.28 -4.67 8.15
N ALA A 297 4.37 -5.99 8.16
CA ALA A 297 3.24 -6.89 7.88
C ALA A 297 2.08 -6.70 8.87
N LEU A 298 2.36 -6.57 10.16
CA LEU A 298 1.33 -6.29 11.17
C LEU A 298 0.66 -4.92 10.96
N VAL A 299 1.47 -3.92 10.61
CA VAL A 299 1.00 -2.54 10.39
C VAL A 299 0.11 -2.44 9.16
N ILE A 300 0.42 -3.12 8.05
CA ILE A 300 -0.44 -3.09 6.85
C ILE A 300 -1.79 -3.78 7.10
N VAL A 301 -1.85 -4.82 7.94
CA VAL A 301 -3.13 -5.42 8.35
C VAL A 301 -3.93 -4.46 9.21
N ALA A 302 -3.32 -3.83 10.21
CA ALA A 302 -3.99 -2.82 11.04
C ALA A 302 -4.47 -1.60 10.22
N PHE A 303 -3.68 -1.19 9.21
CA PHE A 303 -4.07 -0.16 8.25
C PHE A 303 -5.30 -0.55 7.45
N THR A 304 -5.30 -1.76 6.87
CA THR A 304 -6.42 -2.27 6.08
C THR A 304 -7.68 -2.34 6.93
N TRP A 305 -7.59 -2.89 8.13
CA TRP A 305 -8.69 -2.95 9.09
C TRP A 305 -9.26 -1.56 9.39
N ALA A 306 -8.43 -0.62 9.82
CA ALA A 306 -8.85 0.74 10.12
C ALA A 306 -9.53 1.43 8.92
N TYR A 307 -9.01 1.16 7.71
CA TYR A 307 -9.58 1.72 6.50
C TYR A 307 -10.97 1.15 6.21
N LEU A 308 -11.15 -0.17 6.26
CA LEU A 308 -12.43 -0.84 6.01
C LEU A 308 -13.51 -0.36 6.98
N VAL A 309 -13.19 -0.29 8.27
CA VAL A 309 -14.07 0.28 9.30
C VAL A 309 -14.43 1.73 8.97
N GLY A 310 -13.44 2.52 8.56
CA GLY A 310 -13.66 3.94 8.22
C GLY A 310 -14.55 4.15 6.99
N VAL A 311 -14.43 3.30 5.97
CA VAL A 311 -15.31 3.30 4.80
C VAL A 311 -16.74 2.98 5.23
N TYR A 312 -16.93 1.91 5.99
CA TYR A 312 -18.23 1.50 6.47
C TYR A 312 -18.93 2.59 7.29
N LEU A 313 -18.22 3.16 8.26
CA LEU A 313 -18.74 4.26 9.07
C LEU A 313 -19.14 5.47 8.23
N HIS A 314 -18.30 5.85 7.26
CA HIS A 314 -18.59 6.98 6.38
C HIS A 314 -19.81 6.75 5.50
N THR A 315 -19.97 5.52 5.01
CA THR A 315 -21.03 5.18 4.05
C THR A 315 -22.37 4.93 4.73
N TYR A 316 -22.37 4.20 5.86
CA TYR A 316 -23.60 3.66 6.43
C TYR A 316 -24.01 4.23 7.78
N ILE A 317 -23.06 4.81 8.54
CA ILE A 317 -23.35 5.28 9.91
C ILE A 317 -23.36 6.81 9.99
N LYS A 318 -22.20 7.43 9.72
CA LYS A 318 -22.04 8.88 9.80
C LYS A 318 -21.01 9.38 8.81
N PRO A 319 -21.43 10.08 7.76
CA PRO A 319 -20.55 10.66 6.79
C PRO A 319 -19.55 11.64 7.42
N ILE A 320 -18.31 11.61 6.95
CA ILE A 320 -17.28 12.56 7.36
C ILE A 320 -17.64 13.94 6.79
N PRO A 321 -17.72 15.01 7.61
CA PRO A 321 -18.04 16.34 7.12
C PRO A 321 -17.02 16.84 6.09
N ILE A 322 -17.51 17.54 5.09
CA ILE A 322 -16.68 18.25 4.10
C ILE A 322 -16.42 19.65 4.61
N LYS A 323 -15.15 20.05 4.68
CA LYS A 323 -14.74 21.39 5.07
C LYS A 323 -15.01 22.41 3.97
N LYS A 324 -14.99 23.72 4.31
CA LYS A 324 -15.24 24.84 3.38
C LYS A 324 -14.38 24.77 2.09
N HIS A 325 -13.19 24.21 2.16
CA HIS A 325 -12.30 24.04 1.00
C HIS A 325 -12.54 22.74 0.18
N GLY A 326 -13.68 22.07 0.37
CA GLY A 326 -14.09 20.89 -0.42
C GLY A 326 -13.44 19.55 -0.05
N LYS A 327 -12.61 19.49 1.01
CA LYS A 327 -11.97 18.25 1.47
C LYS A 327 -12.64 17.70 2.72
N MET A 328 -12.64 16.38 2.88
CA MET A 328 -13.10 15.72 4.10
C MET A 328 -12.35 16.25 5.34
N ALA A 329 -13.04 16.35 6.47
CA ALA A 329 -12.47 16.83 7.74
C ALA A 329 -11.36 15.92 8.27
N LYS A 330 -11.42 14.62 7.98
CA LYS A 330 -10.41 13.60 8.28
C LYS A 330 -10.42 12.52 7.19
N SER A 331 -9.34 11.75 7.06
CA SER A 331 -9.30 10.62 6.12
C SER A 331 -10.19 9.48 6.62
N LEU A 332 -10.64 8.62 5.69
CA LEU A 332 -11.37 7.39 6.02
C LEU A 332 -10.56 6.51 6.97
N PHE A 333 -9.26 6.34 6.70
CA PHE A 333 -8.34 5.64 7.60
C PHE A 333 -8.38 6.19 9.03
N LYS A 334 -8.23 7.51 9.22
CA LYS A 334 -8.24 8.11 10.56
C LYS A 334 -9.62 8.01 11.22
N HIS A 335 -10.69 8.01 10.42
CA HIS A 335 -12.04 7.82 10.94
C HIS A 335 -12.21 6.44 11.56
N GLY A 336 -11.84 5.37 10.83
CA GLY A 336 -11.91 4.01 11.34
C GLY A 336 -10.91 3.73 12.47
N LEU A 337 -9.67 4.21 12.35
CA LEU A 337 -8.67 4.05 13.41
C LEU A 337 -9.13 4.66 14.74
N THR A 338 -9.75 5.84 14.69
CA THR A 338 -10.31 6.48 15.89
C THR A 338 -11.47 5.64 16.48
N TYR A 339 -12.36 5.12 15.64
CA TYR A 339 -13.46 4.29 16.08
C TYR A 339 -12.98 2.99 16.72
N ILE A 340 -12.06 2.27 16.06
CA ILE A 340 -11.46 1.03 16.61
C ILE A 340 -10.79 1.31 17.95
N ALA A 341 -9.99 2.37 18.04
CA ALA A 341 -9.36 2.75 19.30
C ALA A 341 -10.40 3.01 20.41
N SER A 342 -11.48 3.74 20.11
CA SER A 342 -12.56 4.01 21.06
C SER A 342 -13.28 2.73 21.50
N SER A 343 -13.60 1.83 20.56
CA SER A 343 -14.23 0.53 20.85
C SER A 343 -13.36 -0.38 21.73
N LEU A 344 -12.04 -0.29 21.56
CA LEU A 344 -11.09 -1.13 22.30
C LEU A 344 -10.65 -0.54 23.66
N LEU A 345 -10.70 0.78 23.83
CA LEU A 345 -10.22 1.47 25.04
C LEU A 345 -11.35 1.83 26.01
N ASN A 346 -12.55 2.07 25.52
CA ASN A 346 -13.66 2.55 26.33
C ASN A 346 -14.67 1.43 26.60
N ALA A 347 -14.78 1.03 27.83
CA ALA A 347 -15.72 0.00 28.27
C ALA A 347 -17.18 0.37 28.03
N LEU A 348 -17.50 1.66 28.06
CA LEU A 348 -18.86 2.18 27.83
C LEU A 348 -19.14 2.43 26.35
N PHE A 349 -18.14 2.27 25.48
CA PHE A 349 -18.34 2.43 24.05
C PHE A 349 -19.09 1.22 23.50
N GLN A 350 -20.26 1.47 22.97
CA GLN A 350 -21.06 0.46 22.30
C GLN A 350 -20.49 0.23 20.89
N ASP A 351 -20.02 -0.98 20.63
CA ASP A 351 -19.52 -1.38 19.31
C ASP A 351 -20.69 -1.93 18.48
N ASP A 352 -21.45 -1.01 17.90
CA ASP A 352 -22.66 -1.34 17.14
C ASP A 352 -22.40 -2.04 15.81
N ILE A 353 -21.14 -2.05 15.35
CA ILE A 353 -20.78 -2.60 14.04
C ILE A 353 -19.93 -3.87 14.11
N GLY A 354 -19.51 -4.30 15.30
CA GLY A 354 -18.65 -5.47 15.45
C GLY A 354 -17.31 -5.32 14.72
N ILE A 355 -16.39 -4.48 15.23
CA ILE A 355 -15.14 -4.10 14.51
C ILE A 355 -14.31 -5.28 14.00
N PHE A 356 -14.34 -6.43 14.66
CA PHE A 356 -13.59 -7.62 14.24
C PHE A 356 -14.23 -8.36 13.05
N SER A 357 -15.52 -8.12 12.75
CA SER A 357 -16.17 -8.70 11.56
C SER A 357 -15.49 -8.24 10.26
N PHE A 358 -14.89 -7.05 10.26
CA PHE A 358 -14.14 -6.52 9.11
C PHE A 358 -12.82 -7.25 8.83
N LEU A 359 -12.37 -8.09 9.73
CA LEU A 359 -11.23 -8.99 9.53
C LEU A 359 -11.67 -10.42 9.19
N SER A 360 -12.95 -10.74 9.34
CA SER A 360 -13.53 -12.01 8.93
C SER A 360 -13.80 -11.96 7.43
N CYS A 361 -13.22 -12.86 6.67
CA CYS A 361 -13.37 -12.92 5.21
C CYS A 361 -14.71 -13.56 4.80
N THR A 362 -15.81 -13.19 5.45
CA THR A 362 -17.18 -13.71 5.16
C THR A 362 -17.92 -12.80 4.21
#